data_b3adb002e13696df5fdbe614cc489875
#
_entry.id   b3adb002e13696df5fdbe614cc489875
#
_cell.length_a   1.000
_cell.length_b   1.000
_cell.length_c   1.000
_cell.angle_alpha   90.00
_cell.angle_beta   90.00
_cell.angle_gamma   90.00
#
_symmetry.space_group_name_H-M   'P 1'
#
loop_
_entity.id
_entity.type
_entity.pdbx_description
1 polymer ?
#
loop_
_entity_poly.entity_id
_entity_poly.type
_entity_poly.pdbx_seq_one_letter_code
_entity_poly.pdbx_strand_id
1 'polypeptide(L)'
;MLFRSHLTLDTDIYNADAIARAVAKTVKNQRVLVAPPIWWGTSPHHLGFPGTLSLKNETFTKILVDTISSLKPHGFYRFLILNGHGGNIGNLTATVSKIGEELGISIPALSYWQSIIDVLVKVGESEIGGMGHACEMETSLALFLRPEDVDMSKAIVDMPHQPTPWSCIDFRQPGFLSIPLDLKRDTQAGIIGNPLLATQAKGEVIFTAAVERITAAIEEIGRAHV
;
A
#
# COMPACT_ATOMS: atom_id res chain seq x y z
N MET A 1 -17.15 -9.13 5.12
CA MET A 1 -17.82 -8.77 3.82
C MET A 1 -16.74 -8.79 2.76
N LEU A 2 -16.85 -9.67 1.77
CA LEU A 2 -15.90 -9.72 0.66
C LEU A 2 -16.14 -8.56 -0.28
N PHE A 3 -15.08 -7.89 -0.68
CA PHE A 3 -15.11 -6.81 -1.64
C PHE A 3 -14.57 -7.32 -2.98
N ARG A 4 -15.28 -7.07 -4.04
CA ARG A 4 -14.97 -7.46 -5.40
C ARG A 4 -15.00 -8.94 -5.65
N SER A 5 -14.02 -9.71 -5.28
CA SER A 5 -14.05 -11.16 -5.52
C SER A 5 -13.65 -11.95 -4.30
N HIS A 6 -12.37 -12.03 -4.01
CA HIS A 6 -11.78 -12.98 -3.07
C HIS A 6 -11.12 -12.33 -1.85
N LEU A 7 -10.96 -10.99 -1.82
CA LEU A 7 -10.36 -10.24 -0.71
C LEU A 7 -11.38 -9.35 0.00
N THR A 8 -11.08 -8.97 1.25
CA THR A 8 -11.90 -8.08 2.06
C THR A 8 -11.66 -6.61 1.72
N LEU A 9 -12.61 -5.74 2.10
CA LEU A 9 -12.56 -4.29 1.87
C LEU A 9 -11.38 -3.58 2.53
N ASP A 10 -10.86 -4.16 3.61
CA ASP A 10 -9.81 -3.59 4.44
C ASP A 10 -8.42 -4.15 4.13
N THR A 11 -8.25 -4.88 3.03
CA THR A 11 -6.98 -5.54 2.66
C THR A 11 -5.79 -4.58 2.71
N ASP A 12 -5.92 -3.40 2.10
CA ASP A 12 -4.84 -2.41 2.04
C ASP A 12 -4.45 -1.90 3.43
N ILE A 13 -5.46 -1.61 4.26
CA ILE A 13 -5.27 -1.12 5.63
C ILE A 13 -4.65 -2.20 6.50
N TYR A 14 -5.19 -3.41 6.42
CA TYR A 14 -4.73 -4.53 7.22
C TYR A 14 -3.28 -4.88 6.91
N ASN A 15 -2.92 -4.97 5.64
CA ASN A 15 -1.55 -5.26 5.22
C ASN A 15 -0.58 -4.18 5.73
N ALA A 16 -0.91 -2.91 5.55
CA ALA A 16 -0.08 -1.80 6.02
C ALA A 16 0.04 -1.77 7.56
N ASP A 17 -1.06 -1.96 8.30
CA ASP A 17 -1.05 -1.97 9.77
C ASP A 17 -0.26 -3.16 10.32
N ALA A 18 -0.41 -4.36 9.74
CA ALA A 18 0.34 -5.54 10.14
C ALA A 18 1.85 -5.34 9.95
N ILE A 19 2.27 -4.79 8.81
CA ILE A 19 3.67 -4.47 8.53
C ILE A 19 4.16 -3.40 9.52
N ALA A 20 3.42 -2.30 9.72
CA ALA A 20 3.81 -1.23 10.63
C ALA A 20 4.03 -1.73 12.07
N ARG A 21 3.12 -2.59 12.57
CA ARG A 21 3.23 -3.18 13.90
C ARG A 21 4.41 -4.14 14.03
N ALA A 22 4.70 -4.93 13.00
CA ALA A 22 5.86 -5.80 12.97
C ALA A 22 7.17 -5.00 12.95
N VAL A 23 7.24 -3.95 12.13
CA VAL A 23 8.37 -3.01 12.09
C VAL A 23 8.60 -2.38 13.46
N ALA A 24 7.56 -1.86 14.11
CA ALA A 24 7.68 -1.24 15.43
C ALA A 24 8.22 -2.19 16.52
N LYS A 25 7.97 -3.49 16.39
CA LYS A 25 8.52 -4.52 17.30
C LYS A 25 9.96 -4.89 16.96
N THR A 26 10.38 -4.69 15.70
CA THR A 26 11.69 -5.12 15.21
C THR A 26 12.76 -4.05 15.38
N VAL A 27 12.40 -2.76 15.27
CA VAL A 27 13.33 -1.62 15.46
C VAL A 27 13.94 -1.65 16.86
N LYS A 28 15.28 -1.57 16.95
CA LYS A 28 16.02 -1.69 18.22
C LYS A 28 16.58 -0.36 18.74
N ASN A 29 16.91 0.54 17.82
CA ASN A 29 17.70 1.74 18.17
C ASN A 29 16.84 2.90 18.70
N GLN A 30 15.52 2.81 18.57
CA GLN A 30 14.59 3.85 18.95
C GLN A 30 13.20 3.27 19.26
N ARG A 31 12.41 4.02 20.02
CA ARG A 31 11.03 3.65 20.27
C ARG A 31 10.17 4.07 19.07
N VAL A 32 9.46 3.14 18.47
CA VAL A 32 8.48 3.39 17.41
C VAL A 32 7.08 3.19 17.95
N LEU A 33 6.21 4.17 17.72
CA LEU A 33 4.79 4.10 18.03
C LEU A 33 4.02 4.02 16.72
N VAL A 34 3.07 3.11 16.64
CA VAL A 34 2.15 2.99 15.50
C VAL A 34 0.85 3.69 15.87
N ALA A 35 0.53 4.74 15.13
CA ALA A 35 -0.77 5.40 15.26
C ALA A 35 -1.89 4.50 14.73
N PRO A 36 -3.14 4.67 15.18
CA PRO A 36 -4.28 4.02 14.55
C PRO A 36 -4.28 4.29 13.04
N PRO A 37 -4.56 3.29 12.19
CA PRO A 37 -4.56 3.47 10.75
C PRO A 37 -5.66 4.45 10.31
N ILE A 38 -5.36 5.25 9.29
CA ILE A 38 -6.36 6.05 8.59
C ILE A 38 -7.08 5.14 7.62
N TRP A 39 -8.35 4.83 7.91
CA TRP A 39 -9.12 3.82 7.22
C TRP A 39 -9.46 4.14 5.77
N TRP A 40 -9.51 5.42 5.39
CA TRP A 40 -9.95 5.86 4.09
C TRP A 40 -8.85 6.62 3.36
N GLY A 41 -8.70 6.28 2.08
CA GLY A 41 -7.78 6.96 1.18
C GLY A 41 -8.51 7.55 -0.02
N THR A 42 -7.73 7.84 -1.06
CA THR A 42 -8.22 8.35 -2.34
C THR A 42 -8.41 7.19 -3.32
N SER A 43 -9.64 6.74 -3.51
CA SER A 43 -10.02 5.59 -4.33
C SER A 43 -11.12 5.90 -5.35
N PRO A 44 -11.07 7.01 -6.11
CA PRO A 44 -12.13 7.35 -7.05
C PRO A 44 -12.30 6.29 -8.15
N HIS A 45 -11.23 5.64 -8.55
CA HIS A 45 -11.22 4.57 -9.54
C HIS A 45 -11.96 3.30 -9.09
N HIS A 46 -12.32 3.21 -7.82
CA HIS A 46 -13.06 2.09 -7.25
C HIS A 46 -14.55 2.38 -7.00
N LEU A 47 -15.01 3.61 -7.16
CA LEU A 47 -16.37 4.03 -6.77
C LEU A 47 -17.49 3.28 -7.52
N GLY A 48 -17.22 2.67 -8.65
CA GLY A 48 -18.15 1.79 -9.35
C GLY A 48 -18.51 0.49 -8.62
N PHE A 49 -17.81 0.17 -7.50
CA PHE A 49 -18.08 -1.03 -6.71
C PHE A 49 -18.73 -0.71 -5.37
N PRO A 50 -19.76 -1.48 -4.96
CA PRO A 50 -20.46 -1.26 -3.69
C PRO A 50 -19.50 -1.37 -2.49
N GLY A 51 -19.68 -0.49 -1.51
CA GLY A 51 -18.87 -0.46 -0.28
C GLY A 51 -17.58 0.34 -0.39
N THR A 52 -17.21 0.84 -1.57
CA THR A 52 -16.06 1.73 -1.71
C THR A 52 -16.32 3.06 -1.02
N LEU A 53 -15.37 3.46 -0.18
CA LEU A 53 -15.29 4.79 0.41
C LEU A 53 -14.04 5.49 -0.13
N SER A 54 -14.20 6.69 -0.66
CA SER A 54 -13.10 7.50 -1.19
C SER A 54 -13.16 8.90 -0.64
N LEU A 55 -12.04 9.37 -0.13
CA LEU A 55 -11.87 10.78 0.23
C LEU A 55 -11.55 11.61 -1.02
N LYS A 56 -11.92 12.88 -0.98
CA LYS A 56 -11.36 13.89 -1.89
C LYS A 56 -9.90 14.17 -1.50
N ASN A 57 -9.09 14.58 -2.47
CA ASN A 57 -7.66 14.86 -2.25
C ASN A 57 -7.43 15.86 -1.12
N GLU A 58 -8.24 16.94 -1.07
CA GLU A 58 -8.16 17.97 -0.04
C GLU A 58 -8.46 17.41 1.36
N THR A 59 -9.47 16.54 1.46
CA THR A 59 -9.85 15.90 2.73
C THR A 59 -8.75 14.96 3.21
N PHE A 60 -8.19 14.14 2.31
CA PHE A 60 -7.07 13.25 2.64
C PHE A 60 -5.86 14.04 3.15
N THR A 61 -5.46 15.08 2.42
CA THR A 61 -4.37 15.98 2.82
C THR A 61 -4.64 16.59 4.19
N LYS A 62 -5.87 17.11 4.40
CA LYS A 62 -6.22 17.76 5.67
C LYS A 62 -6.18 16.80 6.86
N ILE A 63 -6.64 15.57 6.71
CA ILE A 63 -6.56 14.55 7.77
C ILE A 63 -5.10 14.33 8.19
N LEU A 64 -4.17 14.20 7.24
CA LEU A 64 -2.76 14.00 7.52
C LEU A 64 -2.12 15.23 8.19
N VAL A 65 -2.39 16.43 7.66
CA VAL A 65 -1.89 17.69 8.25
C VAL A 65 -2.41 17.85 9.68
N ASP A 66 -3.72 17.69 9.91
CA ASP A 66 -4.34 17.83 11.22
C ASP A 66 -3.80 16.78 12.22
N THR A 67 -3.62 15.55 11.79
CA THR A 67 -3.06 14.47 12.62
C THR A 67 -1.64 14.81 13.08
N ILE A 68 -0.78 15.21 12.16
CA ILE A 68 0.62 15.50 12.45
C ILE A 68 0.76 16.79 13.27
N SER A 69 0.01 17.84 12.93
CA SER A 69 0.02 19.09 13.69
C SER A 69 -0.46 18.92 15.13
N SER A 70 -1.38 17.98 15.37
CA SER A 70 -1.86 17.65 16.72
C SER A 70 -0.80 16.94 17.57
N LEU A 71 0.08 16.16 16.95
CA LEU A 71 1.12 15.39 17.65
C LEU A 71 2.38 16.21 17.92
N LYS A 72 2.68 17.19 17.08
CA LYS A 72 3.89 18.03 17.20
C LYS A 72 4.05 18.74 18.56
N PRO A 73 3.01 19.38 19.14
CA PRO A 73 3.11 20.01 20.46
C PRO A 73 3.43 19.04 21.59
N HIS A 74 3.21 17.75 21.40
CA HIS A 74 3.49 16.69 22.36
C HIS A 74 4.89 16.09 22.24
N GLY A 75 5.78 16.71 21.43
CA GLY A 75 7.17 16.30 21.27
C GLY A 75 7.39 15.22 20.20
N PHE A 76 6.41 14.96 19.34
CA PHE A 76 6.60 14.09 18.19
C PHE A 76 7.13 14.91 17.01
N TYR A 77 8.35 14.64 16.61
CA TYR A 77 9.02 15.36 15.49
C TYR A 77 9.47 14.45 14.36
N ARG A 78 9.43 13.14 14.56
CA ARG A 78 9.81 12.14 13.57
C ARG A 78 8.60 11.31 13.19
N PHE A 79 8.24 11.35 11.92
CA PHE A 79 7.09 10.64 11.39
C PHE A 79 7.49 9.87 10.15
N LEU A 80 6.87 8.73 9.93
CA LEU A 80 6.90 7.97 8.70
C LEU A 80 5.47 7.63 8.33
N ILE A 81 5.06 7.92 7.10
CA ILE A 81 3.76 7.51 6.58
C ILE A 81 3.94 6.24 5.77
N LEU A 82 3.36 5.14 6.26
CA LEU A 82 3.33 3.87 5.52
C LEU A 82 2.03 3.75 4.74
N ASN A 83 2.15 3.69 3.43
CA ASN A 83 1.02 3.60 2.53
C ASN A 83 0.73 2.16 2.11
N GLY A 84 -0.53 1.77 2.19
CA GLY A 84 -1.03 0.47 1.74
C GLY A 84 -1.81 0.51 0.42
N HIS A 85 -2.09 1.70 -0.15
CA HIS A 85 -2.99 1.84 -1.30
C HIS A 85 -2.37 2.64 -2.45
N GLY A 86 -2.35 2.03 -3.66
CA GLY A 86 -1.76 2.66 -4.85
C GLY A 86 -2.40 4.00 -5.23
N GLY A 87 -3.71 4.15 -5.05
CA GLY A 87 -4.43 5.38 -5.34
C GLY A 87 -4.03 6.59 -4.50
N ASN A 88 -3.36 6.37 -3.37
CA ASN A 88 -2.89 7.45 -2.52
C ASN A 88 -1.57 8.09 -3.00
N ILE A 89 -0.76 7.41 -3.82
CA ILE A 89 0.63 7.78 -4.09
C ILE A 89 0.77 9.23 -4.55
N GLY A 90 0.03 9.64 -5.58
CA GLY A 90 0.13 11.00 -6.13
C GLY A 90 -0.25 12.07 -5.12
N ASN A 91 -1.35 11.86 -4.40
CA ASN A 91 -1.82 12.80 -3.39
C ASN A 91 -0.90 12.81 -2.15
N LEU A 92 -0.36 11.65 -1.76
CA LEU A 92 0.56 11.55 -0.63
C LEU A 92 1.86 12.32 -0.90
N THR A 93 2.41 12.26 -2.11
CA THR A 93 3.58 13.03 -2.52
C THR A 93 3.35 14.54 -2.36
N ALA A 94 2.21 15.03 -2.84
CA ALA A 94 1.83 16.44 -2.67
C ALA A 94 1.60 16.80 -1.19
N THR A 95 1.00 15.88 -0.44
CA THR A 95 0.69 16.09 0.97
C THR A 95 1.94 16.22 1.84
N VAL A 96 2.96 15.38 1.65
CA VAL A 96 4.20 15.49 2.44
C VAL A 96 4.96 16.79 2.13
N SER A 97 4.92 17.28 0.90
CA SER A 97 5.46 18.61 0.56
C SER A 97 4.73 19.71 1.32
N LYS A 98 3.40 19.67 1.32
CA LYS A 98 2.56 20.65 2.03
C LYS A 98 2.81 20.61 3.55
N ILE A 99 2.95 19.44 4.14
CA ILE A 99 3.30 19.31 5.57
C ILE A 99 4.66 19.96 5.86
N GLY A 100 5.63 19.76 4.97
CA GLY A 100 6.94 20.41 5.07
C GLY A 100 6.84 21.93 5.08
N GLU A 101 6.04 22.49 4.18
CA GLU A 101 5.81 23.93 4.08
C GLU A 101 5.06 24.50 5.30
N GLU A 102 3.97 23.86 5.71
CA GLU A 102 3.10 24.38 6.78
C GLU A 102 3.65 24.14 8.19
N LEU A 103 4.29 22.99 8.42
CA LEU A 103 4.72 22.59 9.76
C LEU A 103 6.23 22.67 9.97
N GLY A 104 7.02 22.92 8.92
CA GLY A 104 8.47 23.00 9.00
C GLY A 104 9.16 21.69 9.39
N ILE A 105 8.58 20.55 9.04
CA ILE A 105 9.12 19.21 9.34
C ILE A 105 9.18 18.35 8.08
N SER A 106 10.24 17.58 7.92
CA SER A 106 10.37 16.62 6.84
C SER A 106 9.76 15.28 7.24
N ILE A 107 8.80 14.79 6.45
CA ILE A 107 8.12 13.53 6.71
C ILE A 107 8.28 12.62 5.49
N PRO A 108 9.05 11.53 5.62
CA PRO A 108 9.08 10.51 4.59
C PRO A 108 7.74 9.74 4.53
N ALA A 109 7.36 9.37 3.31
CA ALA A 109 6.25 8.49 3.03
C ALA A 109 6.70 7.42 2.02
N LEU A 110 6.25 6.20 2.22
CA LEU A 110 6.54 5.10 1.31
C LEU A 110 5.36 4.14 1.21
N SER A 111 5.20 3.51 0.05
CA SER A 111 4.34 2.35 -0.11
C SER A 111 5.16 1.09 0.16
N TYR A 112 4.68 0.17 1.01
CA TYR A 112 5.50 -0.97 1.47
C TYR A 112 6.07 -1.79 0.31
N TRP A 113 5.31 -2.00 -0.77
CA TRP A 113 5.77 -2.78 -1.94
C TRP A 113 6.92 -2.12 -2.70
N GLN A 114 7.03 -0.79 -2.68
CA GLN A 114 8.13 -0.08 -3.34
C GLN A 114 9.49 -0.39 -2.69
N SER A 115 9.50 -0.73 -1.41
CA SER A 115 10.73 -1.11 -0.70
C SER A 115 11.24 -2.51 -1.07
N ILE A 116 10.42 -3.34 -1.73
CA ILE A 116 10.68 -4.76 -1.99
C ILE A 116 10.49 -5.17 -3.45
N ILE A 117 10.60 -4.24 -4.40
CA ILE A 117 10.41 -4.54 -5.83
C ILE A 117 11.29 -5.70 -6.29
N ASP A 118 12.55 -5.74 -5.86
CA ASP A 118 13.47 -6.81 -6.18
C ASP A 118 13.05 -8.19 -5.64
N VAL A 119 12.35 -8.21 -4.50
CA VAL A 119 11.75 -9.43 -3.95
C VAL A 119 10.53 -9.83 -4.76
N LEU A 120 9.65 -8.87 -5.09
CA LEU A 120 8.47 -9.14 -5.92
C LEU A 120 8.84 -9.68 -7.29
N VAL A 121 9.94 -9.20 -7.89
CA VAL A 121 10.48 -9.74 -9.15
C VAL A 121 10.94 -11.19 -9.00
N LYS A 122 11.50 -11.56 -7.84
CA LYS A 122 12.01 -12.93 -7.60
C LYS A 122 10.92 -13.94 -7.27
N VAL A 123 9.89 -13.53 -6.50
CA VAL A 123 8.85 -14.46 -6.03
C VAL A 123 7.62 -14.48 -6.93
N GLY A 124 7.42 -13.42 -7.72
CA GLY A 124 6.26 -13.30 -8.60
C GLY A 124 6.36 -14.24 -9.79
N GLU A 125 5.31 -14.99 -10.04
CA GLU A 125 5.19 -15.94 -11.17
C GLU A 125 4.25 -15.41 -12.25
N SER A 126 3.40 -14.43 -11.95
CA SER A 126 2.53 -13.80 -12.94
C SER A 126 3.35 -13.05 -14.01
N GLU A 127 2.87 -13.02 -15.23
CA GLU A 127 3.42 -12.16 -16.28
C GLU A 127 3.42 -10.69 -15.88
N ILE A 128 4.22 -9.87 -16.53
CA ILE A 128 4.20 -8.40 -16.30
C ILE A 128 2.81 -7.87 -16.64
N GLY A 129 2.26 -7.02 -15.77
CA GLY A 129 0.85 -6.60 -15.78
C GLY A 129 -0.05 -7.46 -14.89
N GLY A 130 0.46 -8.55 -14.34
CA GLY A 130 -0.27 -9.48 -13.47
C GLY A 130 -0.17 -9.19 -11.98
N MET A 131 0.46 -8.07 -11.59
CA MET A 131 0.66 -7.72 -10.18
C MET A 131 0.28 -6.26 -9.90
N GLY A 132 -0.98 -5.90 -10.19
CA GLY A 132 -1.47 -4.52 -10.14
C GLY A 132 -2.49 -4.22 -9.05
N HIS A 133 -3.56 -5.04 -8.92
CA HIS A 133 -4.60 -4.84 -7.90
C HIS A 133 -5.36 -6.12 -7.60
N ALA A 134 -5.58 -6.42 -6.31
CA ALA A 134 -6.13 -7.68 -5.82
C ALA A 134 -5.41 -8.89 -6.46
N CYS A 135 -4.12 -8.77 -6.62
CA CYS A 135 -3.24 -9.57 -7.46
C CYS A 135 -2.51 -10.66 -6.66
N GLU A 136 -1.56 -11.32 -7.31
CA GLU A 136 -0.70 -12.34 -6.68
C GLU A 136 -0.05 -11.86 -5.38
N MET A 137 0.50 -10.63 -5.33
CA MET A 137 1.18 -10.10 -4.15
C MET A 137 0.21 -9.88 -2.99
N GLU A 138 -0.86 -9.13 -3.22
CA GLU A 138 -1.82 -8.76 -2.16
C GLU A 138 -2.56 -9.99 -1.63
N THR A 139 -2.93 -10.90 -2.54
CA THR A 139 -3.56 -12.16 -2.16
C THR A 139 -2.61 -13.06 -1.37
N SER A 140 -1.32 -13.11 -1.74
CA SER A 140 -0.31 -13.86 -0.97
C SER A 140 -0.14 -13.30 0.45
N LEU A 141 -0.07 -11.97 0.59
CA LEU A 141 -0.02 -11.33 1.91
C LEU A 141 -1.27 -11.65 2.74
N ALA A 142 -2.46 -11.57 2.13
CA ALA A 142 -3.70 -11.89 2.82
C ALA A 142 -3.75 -13.37 3.25
N LEU A 143 -3.31 -14.30 2.40
CA LEU A 143 -3.20 -15.72 2.74
C LEU A 143 -2.23 -15.99 3.90
N PHE A 144 -1.17 -15.20 4.01
CA PHE A 144 -0.21 -15.32 5.11
C PHE A 144 -0.75 -14.71 6.42
N LEU A 145 -1.35 -13.52 6.35
CA LEU A 145 -1.75 -12.75 7.53
C LEU A 145 -3.13 -13.15 8.10
N ARG A 146 -4.07 -13.53 7.24
CA ARG A 146 -5.46 -13.86 7.60
C ARG A 146 -6.13 -14.73 6.53
N PRO A 147 -5.69 -16.00 6.39
CA PRO A 147 -6.21 -16.91 5.36
C PRO A 147 -7.72 -17.12 5.44
N GLU A 148 -8.32 -16.99 6.62
CA GLU A 148 -9.76 -17.12 6.88
C GLU A 148 -10.60 -16.03 6.18
N ASP A 149 -10.00 -14.90 5.83
CA ASP A 149 -10.67 -13.77 5.15
C ASP A 149 -10.52 -13.83 3.62
N VAL A 150 -9.84 -14.85 3.08
CA VAL A 150 -9.60 -15.01 1.64
C VAL A 150 -10.48 -16.11 1.06
N ASP A 151 -11.33 -15.78 0.09
CA ASP A 151 -12.16 -16.74 -0.62
C ASP A 151 -11.59 -17.02 -2.02
N MET A 152 -10.60 -17.92 -2.11
CA MET A 152 -9.95 -18.27 -3.37
C MET A 152 -10.92 -18.85 -4.43
N SER A 153 -12.10 -19.35 -4.05
CA SER A 153 -13.11 -19.83 -5.01
C SER A 153 -13.67 -18.71 -5.88
N LYS A 154 -13.49 -17.45 -5.48
CA LYS A 154 -13.91 -16.25 -6.20
C LYS A 154 -12.76 -15.53 -6.91
N ALA A 155 -11.55 -16.02 -6.77
CA ALA A 155 -10.39 -15.46 -7.46
C ALA A 155 -10.46 -15.78 -8.95
N ILE A 156 -10.24 -14.77 -9.79
CA ILE A 156 -10.14 -14.94 -11.23
C ILE A 156 -8.92 -14.19 -11.75
N VAL A 157 -8.38 -14.62 -12.86
CA VAL A 157 -7.38 -13.87 -13.62
C VAL A 157 -8.08 -12.76 -14.39
N ASP A 158 -7.66 -11.51 -14.16
CA ASP A 158 -8.15 -10.37 -14.91
C ASP A 158 -6.97 -9.44 -15.23
N MET A 159 -6.55 -9.42 -16.47
CA MET A 159 -5.42 -8.64 -16.97
C MET A 159 -5.90 -7.73 -18.09
N PRO A 160 -6.65 -6.67 -17.76
CA PRO A 160 -7.36 -5.85 -18.76
C PRO A 160 -6.44 -5.02 -19.64
N HIS A 161 -5.20 -4.78 -19.19
CA HIS A 161 -4.24 -3.95 -19.89
C HIS A 161 -3.02 -4.75 -20.29
N GLN A 162 -2.73 -4.78 -21.57
CA GLN A 162 -1.45 -5.29 -22.05
C GLN A 162 -0.35 -4.28 -21.70
N PRO A 163 0.71 -4.70 -21.02
CA PRO A 163 1.83 -3.83 -20.73
C PRO A 163 2.48 -3.27 -22.00
N THR A 164 2.79 -1.99 -21.98
CA THR A 164 3.58 -1.31 -22.99
C THR A 164 4.78 -0.63 -22.35
N PRO A 165 5.79 -0.19 -23.09
CA PRO A 165 6.92 0.57 -22.53
C PRO A 165 6.49 1.85 -21.79
N TRP A 166 5.29 2.36 -22.06
CA TRP A 166 4.78 3.63 -21.55
C TRP A 166 3.75 3.45 -20.43
N SER A 167 2.96 2.38 -20.49
CA SER A 167 1.85 2.12 -19.59
C SER A 167 1.89 0.68 -19.09
N CYS A 168 2.06 0.52 -17.79
CA CYS A 168 2.03 -0.77 -17.12
C CYS A 168 1.45 -0.56 -15.71
N ILE A 169 0.51 -1.42 -15.33
CA ILE A 169 -0.05 -1.46 -13.98
C ILE A 169 0.51 -2.72 -13.31
N ASP A 170 1.72 -2.60 -12.80
CA ASP A 170 2.42 -3.69 -12.11
C ASP A 170 3.33 -3.13 -11.03
N PHE A 171 3.27 -3.68 -9.83
CA PHE A 171 4.10 -3.24 -8.70
C PHE A 171 5.60 -3.44 -8.93
N ARG A 172 5.98 -4.36 -9.82
CA ARG A 172 7.37 -4.64 -10.18
C ARG A 172 7.93 -3.68 -11.22
N GLN A 173 7.05 -3.16 -12.10
CA GLN A 173 7.44 -2.33 -13.22
C GLN A 173 6.35 -1.28 -13.53
N PRO A 174 6.30 -0.17 -12.78
CA PRO A 174 5.32 0.87 -13.05
C PRO A 174 5.59 1.55 -14.40
N GLY A 175 4.52 1.87 -15.13
CA GLY A 175 4.60 2.65 -16.37
C GLY A 175 4.90 4.13 -16.13
N PHE A 176 5.31 4.83 -17.18
CA PHE A 176 5.62 6.27 -17.13
C PHE A 176 4.39 7.17 -17.25
N LEU A 177 3.31 6.67 -17.88
CA LEU A 177 2.09 7.44 -18.08
C LEU A 177 1.14 7.28 -16.89
N SER A 178 0.68 8.40 -16.37
CA SER A 178 -0.42 8.42 -15.40
C SER A 178 -1.74 8.42 -16.16
N ILE A 179 -2.43 7.30 -16.19
CA ILE A 179 -3.72 7.14 -16.87
C ILE A 179 -4.80 6.97 -15.81
N PRO A 180 -5.87 7.79 -15.83
CA PRO A 180 -7.01 7.61 -14.94
C PRO A 180 -7.67 6.24 -15.16
N LEU A 181 -7.83 5.48 -14.10
CA LEU A 181 -8.49 4.18 -14.11
C LEU A 181 -9.95 4.33 -13.68
N ASP A 182 -10.79 3.47 -14.25
CA ASP A 182 -12.13 3.15 -13.73
C ASP A 182 -12.24 1.62 -13.71
N LEU A 183 -12.00 1.03 -12.56
CA LEU A 183 -11.95 -0.43 -12.45
C LEU A 183 -13.28 -1.10 -12.75
N LYS A 184 -14.41 -0.41 -12.60
CA LYS A 184 -15.71 -0.99 -12.96
C LYS A 184 -15.89 -1.10 -14.47
N ARG A 185 -15.34 -0.14 -15.22
CA ARG A 185 -15.35 -0.13 -16.68
C ARG A 185 -14.26 -1.04 -17.26
N ASP A 186 -13.09 -1.01 -16.65
CA ASP A 186 -11.84 -1.53 -17.24
C ASP A 186 -11.56 -2.98 -16.86
N THR A 187 -12.30 -3.56 -15.89
CA THR A 187 -12.08 -4.94 -15.39
C THR A 187 -13.39 -5.72 -15.29
N GLN A 188 -13.29 -7.06 -15.26
CA GLN A 188 -14.46 -7.93 -15.04
C GLN A 188 -14.90 -7.93 -13.56
N ALA A 189 -13.94 -8.08 -12.64
CA ALA A 189 -14.20 -8.27 -11.22
C ALA A 189 -13.46 -7.28 -10.31
N GLY A 190 -12.92 -6.20 -10.85
CA GLY A 190 -12.12 -5.24 -10.10
C GLY A 190 -10.72 -5.75 -9.75
N ILE A 191 -10.20 -6.71 -10.48
CA ILE A 191 -8.86 -7.27 -10.33
C ILE A 191 -7.99 -6.74 -11.48
N ILE A 192 -6.72 -6.47 -11.20
CA ILE A 192 -5.68 -6.29 -12.20
C ILE A 192 -4.56 -7.26 -11.86
N GLY A 193 -4.59 -8.46 -12.42
CA GLY A 193 -3.56 -9.45 -12.19
C GLY A 193 -4.03 -10.89 -12.12
N ASN A 194 -3.14 -11.73 -11.57
CA ASN A 194 -3.36 -13.17 -11.42
C ASN A 194 -3.27 -13.62 -9.96
N PRO A 195 -4.35 -13.53 -9.18
CA PRO A 195 -4.38 -13.98 -7.79
C PRO A 195 -4.29 -15.50 -7.63
N LEU A 196 -4.50 -16.30 -8.70
CA LEU A 196 -4.45 -17.75 -8.63
C LEU A 196 -3.03 -18.30 -8.39
N LEU A 197 -2.01 -17.46 -8.62
CA LEU A 197 -0.61 -17.80 -8.34
C LEU A 197 -0.20 -17.43 -6.90
N ALA A 198 -1.10 -16.86 -6.13
CA ALA A 198 -0.84 -16.47 -4.75
C ALA A 198 -0.66 -17.69 -3.84
N THR A 199 0.29 -17.60 -2.92
CA THR A 199 0.52 -18.62 -1.89
C THR A 199 0.88 -17.97 -0.56
N GLN A 200 0.57 -18.66 0.54
CA GLN A 200 0.96 -18.25 1.88
C GLN A 200 2.49 -18.11 2.00
N ALA A 201 3.27 -19.00 1.39
CA ALA A 201 4.72 -18.95 1.42
C ALA A 201 5.29 -17.69 0.74
N LYS A 202 4.72 -17.26 -0.40
CA LYS A 202 5.06 -15.97 -1.02
C LYS A 202 4.71 -14.81 -0.09
N GLY A 203 3.54 -14.87 0.55
CA GLY A 203 3.11 -13.87 1.51
C GLY A 203 4.08 -13.70 2.67
N GLU A 204 4.59 -14.80 3.23
CA GLU A 204 5.60 -14.78 4.29
C GLU A 204 6.90 -14.11 3.83
N VAL A 205 7.40 -14.45 2.64
CA VAL A 205 8.62 -13.84 2.08
C VAL A 205 8.41 -12.33 1.85
N ILE A 206 7.29 -11.93 1.27
CA ILE A 206 6.92 -10.54 1.00
C ILE A 206 6.83 -9.74 2.32
N PHE A 207 6.11 -10.29 3.30
CA PHE A 207 5.94 -9.66 4.61
C PHE A 207 7.28 -9.46 5.32
N THR A 208 8.08 -10.52 5.41
CA THR A 208 9.37 -10.50 6.07
C THR A 208 10.30 -9.47 5.43
N ALA A 209 10.40 -9.47 4.10
CA ALA A 209 11.22 -8.52 3.38
C ALA A 209 10.76 -7.06 3.59
N ALA A 210 9.46 -6.80 3.57
CA ALA A 210 8.92 -5.46 3.82
C ALA A 210 9.26 -4.98 5.25
N VAL A 211 9.08 -5.85 6.25
CA VAL A 211 9.43 -5.54 7.64
C VAL A 211 10.92 -5.25 7.79
N GLU A 212 11.79 -6.07 7.23
CA GLU A 212 13.25 -5.89 7.31
C GLU A 212 13.70 -4.57 6.66
N ARG A 213 13.22 -4.30 5.43
CA ARG A 213 13.60 -3.10 4.67
C ARG A 213 13.11 -1.81 5.34
N ILE A 214 11.87 -1.79 5.80
CA ILE A 214 11.31 -0.62 6.46
C ILE A 214 11.97 -0.41 7.84
N THR A 215 12.28 -1.49 8.56
CA THR A 215 13.05 -1.42 9.81
C THR A 215 14.41 -0.75 9.57
N ALA A 216 15.16 -1.22 8.57
CA ALA A 216 16.45 -0.65 8.22
C ALA A 216 16.37 0.84 7.85
N ALA A 217 15.35 1.21 7.06
CA ALA A 217 15.11 2.62 6.70
C ALA A 217 14.82 3.50 7.93
N ILE A 218 13.99 3.02 8.87
CA ILE A 218 13.69 3.76 10.10
C ILE A 218 14.95 3.91 10.96
N GLU A 219 15.76 2.87 11.08
CA GLU A 219 17.01 2.92 11.85
C GLU A 219 18.05 3.86 11.23
N GLU A 220 18.09 3.97 9.91
CA GLU A 220 18.96 4.90 9.19
C GLU A 220 18.48 6.36 9.35
N ILE A 221 17.20 6.63 9.12
CA ILE A 221 16.58 7.96 9.33
C ILE A 221 16.81 8.42 10.78
N GLY A 222 16.67 7.50 11.74
CA GLY A 222 16.91 7.80 13.15
C GLY A 222 18.34 8.24 13.46
N ARG A 223 19.34 7.77 12.71
CA ARG A 223 20.76 8.17 12.87
C ARG A 223 21.07 9.51 12.21
N ALA A 224 20.46 9.81 11.08
CA ALA A 224 20.75 11.00 10.31
C ALA A 224 20.26 12.32 10.95
N HIS A 225 19.47 12.23 12.03
CA HIS A 225 18.82 13.35 12.69
C HIS A 225 19.24 13.46 14.19
N VAL A 226 20.37 12.92 14.56
CA VAL A 226 21.02 13.06 15.90
C VAL A 226 22.10 14.11 15.85
#